data_25da6c6ad6ae17d91ddaad0cd0fc35f0
#
_entry.id   25da6c6ad6ae17d91ddaad0cd0fc35f0
#
_cell.length_a   1.000
_cell.length_b   1.000
_cell.length_c   1.000
_cell.angle_alpha   90.00
_cell.angle_beta   90.00
_cell.angle_gamma   90.00
#
_symmetry.space_group_name_H-M   'P 1'
#
loop_
_entity.id
_entity.type
_entity.pdbx_description
1 polymer ?
#
loop_
_entity_poly.entity_id
_entity_poly.type
_entity_poly.pdbx_seq_one_letter_code
_entity_poly.pdbx_strand_id
1 'polypeptide(L)'
;MISSIEGTISNKNQDSIQIVINGLGYEIFITKPLLDKIKIGQTIKLFTKLQIKDDSLNLYGLATRAEMEYFKRLISISGIGAKSALNILSLVSLKKLQSAILNKKPETLTKISGIGKKTAGRIILELKGIVGKDSLPDSDIKNDALAIDALLSMGYSIQQARKAIQQISSSQALRAEEKIKRALKFLSSR
;
A
#
# COMPACT_ATOMS: atom_id res chain seq x y z
N MET A 1 17.42 -0.39 13.11
CA MET A 1 16.67 0.25 11.98
C MET A 1 15.28 0.63 12.46
N ILE A 2 14.82 1.85 12.23
CA ILE A 2 13.50 2.33 12.68
C ILE A 2 12.47 1.92 11.63
N SER A 3 11.62 0.92 11.93
CA SER A 3 10.64 0.34 10.99
C SER A 3 9.19 0.79 11.22
N SER A 4 8.91 1.29 12.42
CA SER A 4 7.64 1.92 12.77
C SER A 4 7.84 2.88 13.93
N ILE A 5 6.99 3.90 13.98
CA ILE A 5 6.92 4.88 15.07
C ILE A 5 5.46 5.05 15.46
N GLU A 6 5.22 5.07 16.77
CA GLU A 6 3.92 5.39 17.35
C GLU A 6 4.10 6.42 18.46
N GLY A 7 3.39 7.55 18.39
CA GLY A 7 3.51 8.63 19.35
C GLY A 7 2.61 9.80 19.01
N THR A 8 2.74 10.89 19.76
CA THR A 8 1.89 12.08 19.66
C THR A 8 2.52 13.11 18.73
N ILE A 9 1.73 13.65 17.82
CA ILE A 9 2.16 14.72 16.89
C ILE A 9 2.30 16.02 17.69
N SER A 10 3.52 16.55 17.75
CA SER A 10 3.82 17.82 18.43
C SER A 10 3.87 19.00 17.46
N ASN A 11 4.25 18.77 16.20
CA ASN A 11 4.34 19.81 15.19
C ASN A 11 4.04 19.30 13.78
N LYS A 12 3.64 20.22 12.88
CA LYS A 12 3.41 19.95 11.45
C LYS A 12 4.15 21.01 10.62
N ASN A 13 4.98 20.54 9.70
CA ASN A 13 5.66 21.36 8.69
C ASN A 13 4.98 21.18 7.31
N GLN A 14 5.60 21.71 6.24
CA GLN A 14 5.03 21.62 4.90
C GLN A 14 4.99 20.20 4.33
N ASP A 15 5.99 19.37 4.65
CA ASP A 15 6.17 18.00 4.13
C ASP A 15 6.54 16.97 5.21
N SER A 16 6.60 17.41 6.48
CA SER A 16 6.97 16.57 7.63
C SER A 16 6.10 16.85 8.86
N ILE A 17 6.16 15.92 9.80
CA ILE A 17 5.60 16.08 11.14
C ILE A 17 6.68 15.75 12.18
N GLN A 18 6.51 16.27 13.36
CA GLN A 18 7.26 15.85 14.53
C GLN A 18 6.39 14.96 15.42
N ILE A 19 6.87 13.75 15.69
CA ILE A 19 6.24 12.81 16.63
C ILE A 19 7.12 12.73 17.88
N VAL A 20 6.52 12.91 19.04
CA VAL A 20 7.21 12.80 20.34
C VAL A 20 6.93 11.45 20.98
N ILE A 21 8.01 10.76 21.38
CA ILE A 21 7.98 9.47 22.06
C ILE A 21 8.94 9.56 23.25
N ASN A 22 8.43 9.46 24.47
CA ASN A 22 9.22 9.51 25.71
C ASN A 22 10.22 10.69 25.75
N GLY A 23 9.77 11.89 25.34
CA GLY A 23 10.58 13.09 25.33
C GLY A 23 11.48 13.27 24.10
N LEU A 24 11.60 12.28 23.22
CA LEU A 24 12.35 12.39 21.97
C LEU A 24 11.43 12.80 20.81
N GLY A 25 11.79 13.85 20.08
CA GLY A 25 11.10 14.31 18.89
C GLY A 25 11.71 13.72 17.61
N TYR A 26 10.88 13.03 16.84
CA TYR A 26 11.27 12.48 15.52
C TYR A 26 10.64 13.29 14.42
N GLU A 27 11.44 13.87 13.52
CA GLU A 27 10.94 14.47 12.30
C GLU A 27 10.74 13.40 11.23
N ILE A 28 9.52 13.32 10.68
CA ILE A 28 9.14 12.27 9.74
C ILE A 28 8.49 12.92 8.51
N PHE A 29 9.09 12.70 7.34
CA PHE A 29 8.51 13.09 6.05
C PHE A 29 7.35 12.16 5.70
N ILE A 30 6.20 12.76 5.40
CA ILE A 30 4.96 12.01 5.10
C ILE A 30 4.30 12.51 3.82
N THR A 31 3.33 11.73 3.31
CA THR A 31 2.57 12.13 2.13
C THR A 31 1.64 13.32 2.42
N LYS A 32 1.45 14.21 1.44
CA LYS A 32 0.56 15.36 1.57
C LYS A 32 -0.88 15.00 1.99
N PRO A 33 -1.52 13.96 1.40
CA PRO A 33 -2.85 13.55 1.83
C PRO A 33 -2.93 13.08 3.28
N LEU A 34 -1.85 12.51 3.84
CA LEU A 34 -1.78 12.14 5.24
C LEU A 34 -1.62 13.39 6.11
N LEU A 35 -0.70 14.29 5.71
CA LEU A 35 -0.46 15.56 6.41
C LEU A 35 -1.75 16.40 6.56
N ASP A 36 -2.60 16.41 5.54
CA ASP A 36 -3.84 17.18 5.55
C ASP A 36 -4.92 16.58 6.48
N LYS A 37 -4.86 15.27 6.74
CA LYS A 37 -5.85 14.55 7.58
C LYS A 37 -5.53 14.56 9.07
N ILE A 38 -4.28 14.67 9.45
CA ILE A 38 -3.83 14.55 10.84
C ILE A 38 -3.80 15.90 11.56
N LYS A 39 -3.91 15.86 12.89
CA LYS A 39 -3.93 17.06 13.78
C LYS A 39 -2.81 16.98 14.81
N ILE A 40 -2.31 18.15 15.24
CA ILE A 40 -1.40 18.26 16.39
C ILE A 40 -2.13 17.73 17.62
N GLY A 41 -1.40 17.04 18.50
CA GLY A 41 -1.95 16.36 19.69
C GLY A 41 -2.52 14.96 19.41
N GLN A 42 -2.69 14.57 18.15
CA GLN A 42 -3.17 13.23 17.78
C GLN A 42 -2.05 12.19 17.95
N THR A 43 -2.37 11.03 18.52
CA THR A 43 -1.49 9.86 18.48
C THR A 43 -1.65 9.14 17.15
N ILE A 44 -0.53 8.83 16.50
CA ILE A 44 -0.49 8.15 15.21
C ILE A 44 0.58 7.08 15.20
N LYS A 45 0.31 6.00 14.48
CA LYS A 45 1.30 4.97 14.14
C LYS A 45 1.65 5.05 12.67
N LEU A 46 2.94 5.12 12.38
CA LEU A 46 3.48 5.15 11.02
C LEU A 46 4.44 3.97 10.79
N PHE A 47 4.40 3.41 9.60
CA PHE A 47 5.48 2.56 9.10
C PHE A 47 6.58 3.47 8.57
N THR A 48 7.82 3.20 8.96
CA THR A 48 8.92 4.11 8.69
C THR A 48 10.07 3.45 7.93
N LYS A 49 10.79 4.26 7.17
CA LYS A 49 12.05 3.91 6.51
C LYS A 49 13.07 5.00 6.80
N LEU A 50 14.10 4.65 7.55
CA LEU A 50 15.27 5.49 7.71
C LEU A 50 16.10 5.42 6.43
N GLN A 51 16.44 6.57 5.88
CA GLN A 51 17.38 6.73 4.78
C GLN A 51 18.58 7.52 5.27
N ILE A 52 19.72 6.92 5.14
CA ILE A 52 21.03 7.52 5.46
C ILE A 52 21.64 7.90 4.12
N LYS A 53 21.96 9.17 3.95
CA LYS A 53 22.62 9.67 2.76
C LYS A 53 23.59 10.77 3.16
N ASP A 54 24.86 10.57 2.85
CA ASP A 54 25.95 11.49 3.19
C ASP A 54 25.84 11.98 4.65
N ASP A 55 25.55 13.27 4.86
CA ASP A 55 25.44 13.91 6.16
C ASP A 55 23.97 14.01 6.68
N SER A 56 23.02 13.27 6.09
CA SER A 56 21.60 13.38 6.45
C SER A 56 20.96 12.04 6.85
N LEU A 57 20.21 12.09 7.96
CA LEU A 57 19.37 11.01 8.46
C LEU A 57 17.91 11.41 8.24
N ASN A 58 17.29 10.90 7.20
CA ASN A 58 15.90 11.24 6.89
C ASN A 58 14.96 10.06 7.20
N LEU A 59 13.91 10.32 7.95
CA LEU A 59 12.90 9.33 8.28
C LEU A 59 11.64 9.59 7.45
N TYR A 60 11.23 8.60 6.67
CA TYR A 60 10.02 8.65 5.85
C TYR A 60 8.95 7.77 6.46
N GLY A 61 7.73 8.31 6.57
CA GLY A 61 6.58 7.65 7.21
C GLY A 61 5.40 7.50 6.28
N LEU A 62 4.76 6.33 6.35
CA LEU A 62 3.58 5.99 5.57
C LEU A 62 2.51 5.37 6.48
N ALA A 63 1.24 5.60 6.15
CA ALA A 63 0.14 5.18 7.01
C ALA A 63 -0.07 3.66 7.00
N THR A 64 0.24 3.00 5.90
CA THR A 64 0.00 1.57 5.73
C THR A 64 1.27 0.81 5.34
N ARG A 65 1.30 -0.48 5.67
CA ARG A 65 2.38 -1.38 5.27
C ARG A 65 2.47 -1.51 3.75
N ALA A 66 1.33 -1.53 3.07
CA ALA A 66 1.27 -1.57 1.62
C ALA A 66 1.95 -0.34 0.99
N GLU A 67 1.63 0.88 1.45
CA GLU A 67 2.31 2.09 0.97
C GLU A 67 3.82 2.03 1.21
N MET A 68 4.26 1.50 2.36
CA MET A 68 5.69 1.35 2.67
C MET A 68 6.38 0.37 1.71
N GLU A 69 5.74 -0.73 1.32
CA GLU A 69 6.32 -1.67 0.34
C GLU A 69 6.45 -1.02 -1.05
N TYR A 70 5.43 -0.26 -1.50
CA TYR A 70 5.53 0.53 -2.73
C TYR A 70 6.63 1.59 -2.65
N PHE A 71 6.74 2.30 -1.51
CA PHE A 71 7.81 3.27 -1.28
C PHE A 71 9.19 2.64 -1.41
N LYS A 72 9.43 1.50 -0.73
CA LYS A 72 10.71 0.76 -0.80
C LYS A 72 11.07 0.35 -2.22
N ARG A 73 10.09 -0.10 -3.00
CA ARG A 73 10.30 -0.47 -4.40
C ARG A 73 10.57 0.74 -5.28
N LEU A 74 9.84 1.83 -5.07
CA LEU A 74 10.09 3.07 -5.80
C LEU A 74 11.51 3.58 -5.61
N ILE A 75 12.01 3.60 -4.37
CA ILE A 75 13.38 4.07 -4.09
C ILE A 75 14.49 3.10 -4.56
N SER A 76 14.18 1.84 -4.87
CA SER A 76 15.13 0.92 -5.47
C SER A 76 15.30 1.15 -6.98
N ILE A 77 14.41 1.93 -7.60
CA ILE A 77 14.48 2.25 -9.03
C ILE A 77 15.52 3.38 -9.26
N SER A 78 16.51 3.12 -10.09
CA SER A 78 17.51 4.14 -10.44
C SER A 78 16.85 5.42 -10.97
N GLY A 79 17.21 6.55 -10.38
CA GLY A 79 16.66 7.87 -10.70
C GLY A 79 15.44 8.26 -9.87
N ILE A 80 14.98 7.44 -8.91
CA ILE A 80 13.89 7.77 -8.00
C ILE A 80 14.46 7.86 -6.58
N GLY A 81 14.55 9.08 -6.06
CA GLY A 81 14.88 9.33 -4.66
C GLY A 81 13.66 9.24 -3.74
N ALA A 82 13.90 9.24 -2.42
CA ALA A 82 12.83 9.12 -1.44
C ALA A 82 11.80 10.26 -1.50
N LYS A 83 12.23 11.50 -1.74
CA LYS A 83 11.30 12.63 -1.95
C LYS A 83 10.40 12.41 -3.17
N SER A 84 10.98 11.93 -4.28
CA SER A 84 10.21 11.62 -5.49
C SER A 84 9.23 10.47 -5.26
N ALA A 85 9.65 9.42 -4.56
CA ALA A 85 8.79 8.29 -4.20
C ALA A 85 7.62 8.72 -3.31
N LEU A 86 7.88 9.56 -2.30
CA LEU A 86 6.85 10.13 -1.44
C LEU A 86 5.86 11.01 -2.22
N ASN A 87 6.36 11.81 -3.17
CA ASN A 87 5.54 12.63 -4.04
C ASN A 87 4.64 11.79 -4.97
N ILE A 88 5.16 10.70 -5.53
CA ILE A 88 4.35 9.74 -6.32
C ILE A 88 3.18 9.22 -5.48
N LEU A 89 3.45 8.74 -4.26
CA LEU A 89 2.43 8.21 -3.35
C LEU A 89 1.49 9.30 -2.81
N SER A 90 1.89 10.56 -2.85
CA SER A 90 1.03 11.70 -2.51
C SER A 90 0.02 12.02 -3.61
N LEU A 91 0.44 11.95 -4.87
CA LEU A 91 -0.36 12.37 -6.03
C LEU A 91 -1.19 11.24 -6.62
N VAL A 92 -0.74 10.00 -6.48
CA VAL A 92 -1.40 8.82 -7.05
C VAL A 92 -1.74 7.84 -5.94
N SER A 93 -3.04 7.59 -5.73
CA SER A 93 -3.47 6.56 -4.77
C SER A 93 -2.96 5.18 -5.17
N LEU A 94 -2.72 4.28 -4.20
CA LEU A 94 -2.25 2.92 -4.50
C LEU A 94 -3.14 2.19 -5.51
N LYS A 95 -4.46 2.34 -5.41
CA LYS A 95 -5.40 1.74 -6.39
C LYS A 95 -5.16 2.23 -7.82
N LYS A 96 -4.95 3.53 -8.01
CA LYS A 96 -4.65 4.12 -9.32
C LYS A 96 -3.27 3.68 -9.82
N LEU A 97 -2.27 3.62 -8.92
CA LEU A 97 -0.93 3.15 -9.25
C LEU A 97 -0.97 1.68 -9.70
N GLN A 98 -1.65 0.81 -8.95
CA GLN A 98 -1.88 -0.59 -9.31
C GLN A 98 -2.57 -0.75 -10.66
N SER A 99 -3.64 0.02 -10.90
CA SER A 99 -4.34 0.02 -12.18
C SER A 99 -3.44 0.45 -13.34
N ALA A 100 -2.61 1.48 -13.14
CA ALA A 100 -1.66 1.94 -14.15
C ALA A 100 -0.61 0.86 -14.48
N ILE A 101 -0.13 0.13 -13.46
CA ILE A 101 0.83 -0.97 -13.63
C ILE A 101 0.20 -2.15 -14.39
N LEU A 102 -1.01 -2.59 -13.98
CA LEU A 102 -1.72 -3.70 -14.62
C LEU A 102 -2.02 -3.41 -16.10
N ASN A 103 -2.49 -2.19 -16.39
CA ASN A 103 -2.86 -1.76 -17.73
C ASN A 103 -1.68 -1.23 -18.55
N LYS A 104 -0.45 -1.28 -18.01
CA LYS A 104 0.78 -0.76 -18.66
C LYS A 104 0.61 0.68 -19.16
N LYS A 105 0.00 1.56 -18.35
CA LYS A 105 -0.28 2.97 -18.67
C LYS A 105 0.69 3.91 -17.97
N PRO A 106 1.90 4.18 -18.51
CA PRO A 106 2.88 5.09 -17.91
C PRO A 106 2.41 6.55 -17.91
N GLU A 107 1.43 6.92 -18.74
CA GLU A 107 0.91 8.30 -18.84
C GLU A 107 0.33 8.81 -17.52
N THR A 108 -0.15 7.91 -16.68
CA THR A 108 -0.65 8.26 -15.34
C THR A 108 0.46 8.84 -14.47
N LEU A 109 1.70 8.39 -14.65
CA LEU A 109 2.86 8.79 -13.87
C LEU A 109 3.61 9.98 -14.49
N THR A 110 3.55 10.16 -15.80
CA THR A 110 4.22 11.31 -16.48
C THR A 110 3.59 12.67 -16.14
N LYS A 111 2.41 12.67 -15.54
CA LYS A 111 1.78 13.90 -15.01
C LYS A 111 2.44 14.41 -13.72
N ILE A 112 3.31 13.60 -13.11
CA ILE A 112 4.02 13.94 -11.88
C ILE A 112 5.31 14.67 -12.25
N SER A 113 5.51 15.86 -11.70
CA SER A 113 6.72 16.64 -11.93
C SER A 113 7.98 15.83 -11.60
N GLY A 114 8.96 15.84 -12.48
CA GLY A 114 10.20 15.09 -12.36
C GLY A 114 10.13 13.63 -12.84
N ILE A 115 8.98 13.16 -13.36
CA ILE A 115 8.84 11.80 -13.91
C ILE A 115 8.62 11.85 -15.41
N GLY A 116 9.70 11.63 -16.18
CA GLY A 116 9.63 11.50 -17.63
C GLY A 116 9.11 10.12 -18.10
N LYS A 117 8.83 10.02 -19.41
CA LYS A 117 8.33 8.76 -20.04
C LYS A 117 9.21 7.54 -19.73
N LYS A 118 10.55 7.70 -19.77
CA LYS A 118 11.52 6.62 -19.49
C LYS A 118 11.40 6.13 -18.04
N THR A 119 11.34 7.06 -17.07
CA THR A 119 11.20 6.75 -15.65
C THR A 119 9.82 6.12 -15.36
N ALA A 120 8.75 6.66 -15.93
CA ALA A 120 7.41 6.10 -15.79
C ALA A 120 7.32 4.66 -16.31
N GLY A 121 7.89 4.38 -17.48
CA GLY A 121 7.97 3.03 -18.04
C GLY A 121 8.75 2.07 -17.12
N ARG A 122 9.87 2.52 -16.55
CA ARG A 122 10.65 1.73 -15.58
C ARG A 122 9.86 1.45 -14.31
N ILE A 123 9.15 2.46 -13.75
CA ILE A 123 8.27 2.28 -12.59
C ILE A 123 7.23 1.17 -12.85
N ILE A 124 6.55 1.22 -14.00
CA ILE A 124 5.56 0.21 -14.38
C ILE A 124 6.17 -1.19 -14.43
N LEU A 125 7.37 -1.31 -15.02
CA LEU A 125 8.04 -2.61 -15.16
C LEU A 125 8.45 -3.18 -13.80
N GLU A 126 9.12 -2.38 -12.97
CA GLU A 126 9.65 -2.80 -11.67
C GLU A 126 8.54 -3.12 -10.65
N LEU A 127 7.44 -2.35 -10.68
CA LEU A 127 6.33 -2.56 -9.76
C LEU A 127 5.39 -3.70 -10.20
N LYS A 128 5.53 -4.24 -11.42
CA LYS A 128 4.68 -5.32 -11.91
C LYS A 128 4.71 -6.56 -11.01
N GLY A 129 5.84 -6.85 -10.36
CA GLY A 129 6.01 -7.98 -9.45
C GLY A 129 5.28 -7.84 -8.10
N ILE A 130 4.81 -6.63 -7.75
CA ILE A 130 4.08 -6.37 -6.49
C ILE A 130 2.58 -6.37 -6.72
N VAL A 131 2.14 -5.94 -7.90
CA VAL A 131 0.70 -5.83 -8.21
C VAL A 131 0.08 -7.22 -8.24
N GLY A 132 -0.87 -7.44 -7.36
CA GLY A 132 -1.52 -8.74 -7.13
C GLY A 132 -1.13 -9.40 -5.81
N LYS A 133 0.00 -8.99 -5.18
CA LYS A 133 0.36 -9.48 -3.82
C LYS A 133 -0.21 -8.62 -2.69
N ASP A 134 -0.51 -7.34 -2.95
CA ASP A 134 -0.83 -6.33 -1.93
C ASP A 134 -2.24 -5.72 -2.06
N SER A 135 -3.13 -6.31 -2.86
CA SER A 135 -4.46 -5.72 -3.08
C SER A 135 -5.46 -5.88 -1.92
N LEU A 136 -5.10 -6.66 -0.89
CA LEU A 136 -5.91 -6.83 0.34
C LEU A 136 -4.97 -6.95 1.55
N PRO A 137 -5.42 -6.75 2.80
CA PRO A 137 -4.66 -7.15 3.98
C PRO A 137 -4.21 -8.61 3.82
N ASP A 138 -2.97 -8.89 4.21
CA ASP A 138 -2.31 -10.20 4.01
C ASP A 138 -3.19 -11.40 4.45
N SER A 139 -4.08 -11.17 5.44
CA SER A 139 -5.08 -12.13 5.90
C SER A 139 -6.21 -12.36 4.89
N ASP A 140 -6.67 -11.34 4.19
CA ASP A 140 -7.82 -11.48 3.28
C ASP A 140 -7.44 -12.12 1.95
N ILE A 141 -6.24 -11.84 1.42
CA ILE A 141 -5.72 -12.50 0.21
C ILE A 141 -5.46 -13.98 0.49
N LYS A 142 -4.85 -14.30 1.63
CA LYS A 142 -4.63 -15.69 2.04
C LYS A 142 -5.95 -16.41 2.24
N ASN A 143 -6.93 -15.76 2.87
CA ASN A 143 -8.24 -16.34 3.09
C ASN A 143 -9.04 -16.51 1.79
N ASP A 144 -8.91 -15.59 0.82
CA ASP A 144 -9.53 -15.72 -0.51
C ASP A 144 -8.87 -16.83 -1.33
N ALA A 145 -7.55 -16.92 -1.32
CA ALA A 145 -6.82 -17.98 -2.01
C ALA A 145 -7.15 -19.36 -1.42
N LEU A 146 -7.12 -19.52 -0.10
CA LEU A 146 -7.51 -20.75 0.59
C LEU A 146 -8.96 -21.13 0.31
N ALA A 147 -9.86 -20.15 0.27
CA ALA A 147 -11.28 -20.40 -0.02
C ALA A 147 -11.48 -20.84 -1.48
N ILE A 148 -10.76 -20.24 -2.43
CA ILE A 148 -10.79 -20.65 -3.84
C ILE A 148 -10.25 -22.08 -3.98
N ASP A 149 -9.10 -22.40 -3.39
CA ASP A 149 -8.50 -23.74 -3.47
C ASP A 149 -9.41 -24.81 -2.85
N ALA A 150 -10.07 -24.51 -1.74
CA ALA A 150 -11.05 -25.39 -1.14
C ALA A 150 -12.27 -25.63 -2.05
N LEU A 151 -12.79 -24.59 -2.71
CA LEU A 151 -13.92 -24.75 -3.67
C LEU A 151 -13.50 -25.55 -4.91
N LEU A 152 -12.27 -25.39 -5.39
CA LEU A 152 -11.72 -26.20 -6.48
C LEU A 152 -11.62 -27.68 -6.09
N SER A 153 -11.13 -27.99 -4.87
CA SER A 153 -11.05 -29.36 -4.36
C SER A 153 -12.43 -30.02 -4.17
N MET A 154 -13.48 -29.19 -3.99
CA MET A 154 -14.87 -29.63 -3.93
C MET A 154 -15.52 -29.81 -5.33
N GLY A 155 -14.77 -29.60 -6.42
CA GLY A 155 -15.23 -29.83 -7.79
C GLY A 155 -15.84 -28.63 -8.50
N TYR A 156 -15.84 -27.43 -7.88
CA TYR A 156 -16.30 -26.21 -8.56
C TYR A 156 -15.25 -25.69 -9.54
N SER A 157 -15.71 -25.11 -10.66
CA SER A 157 -14.78 -24.48 -11.61
C SER A 157 -14.14 -23.21 -11.03
N ILE A 158 -12.97 -22.84 -11.53
CA ILE A 158 -12.26 -21.63 -11.13
C ILE A 158 -13.11 -20.36 -11.33
N GLN A 159 -13.95 -20.34 -12.36
CA GLN A 159 -14.85 -19.22 -12.64
C GLN A 159 -15.96 -19.11 -11.60
N GLN A 160 -16.55 -20.23 -11.21
CA GLN A 160 -17.57 -20.30 -10.15
C GLN A 160 -16.99 -19.89 -8.80
N ALA A 161 -15.84 -20.45 -8.42
CA ALA A 161 -15.15 -20.12 -7.17
C ALA A 161 -14.81 -18.63 -7.08
N ARG A 162 -14.19 -18.05 -8.10
CA ARG A 162 -13.87 -16.62 -8.15
C ARG A 162 -15.09 -15.72 -8.07
N LYS A 163 -16.16 -16.04 -8.80
CA LYS A 163 -17.41 -15.27 -8.79
C LYS A 163 -18.05 -15.30 -7.41
N ALA A 164 -18.11 -16.47 -6.76
CA ALA A 164 -18.67 -16.61 -5.41
C ALA A 164 -17.87 -15.80 -4.37
N ILE A 165 -16.53 -15.89 -4.40
CA ILE A 165 -15.67 -15.14 -3.48
C ILE A 165 -15.77 -13.63 -3.72
N GLN A 166 -15.82 -13.14 -4.95
CA GLN A 166 -16.01 -11.72 -5.26
C GLN A 166 -17.30 -11.14 -4.69
N GLN A 167 -18.40 -11.88 -4.72
CA GLN A 167 -19.69 -11.47 -4.19
C GLN A 167 -19.67 -11.33 -2.65
N ILE A 168 -18.80 -12.06 -1.98
CA ILE A 168 -18.73 -12.12 -0.51
C ILE A 168 -17.72 -11.09 0.03
N SER A 169 -16.66 -10.79 -0.72
CA SER A 169 -15.54 -9.92 -0.29
C SER A 169 -15.89 -8.43 -0.15
N SER A 170 -17.11 -8.02 -0.42
CA SER A 170 -17.49 -6.59 -0.47
C SER A 170 -17.77 -5.93 0.89
N SER A 171 -17.77 -6.63 2.02
CA SER A 171 -18.26 -6.02 3.26
C SER A 171 -17.54 -6.32 4.58
N GLN A 172 -16.67 -7.33 4.71
CA GLN A 172 -15.95 -7.60 5.98
C GLN A 172 -14.74 -8.52 5.79
N ALA A 173 -13.67 -8.32 6.62
CA ALA A 173 -12.54 -9.23 6.75
C ALA A 173 -12.99 -10.57 7.36
N LEU A 174 -13.33 -11.55 6.52
CA LEU A 174 -13.81 -12.87 6.92
C LEU A 174 -12.65 -13.89 6.91
N ARG A 175 -12.65 -14.84 7.84
CA ARG A 175 -11.74 -16.00 7.81
C ARG A 175 -12.08 -16.91 6.62
N ALA A 176 -11.11 -17.69 6.14
CA ALA A 176 -11.27 -18.57 4.99
C ALA A 176 -12.45 -19.54 5.14
N GLU A 177 -12.65 -20.11 6.32
CA GLU A 177 -13.75 -21.03 6.63
C GLU A 177 -15.12 -20.37 6.43
N GLU A 178 -15.27 -19.13 6.88
CA GLU A 178 -16.51 -18.39 6.75
C GLU A 178 -16.79 -17.97 5.30
N LYS A 179 -15.73 -17.64 4.55
CA LYS A 179 -15.79 -17.37 3.11
C LYS A 179 -16.24 -18.62 2.34
N ILE A 180 -15.68 -19.79 2.66
CA ILE A 180 -16.06 -21.06 2.05
C ILE A 180 -17.55 -21.35 2.31
N LYS A 181 -17.99 -21.26 3.57
CA LYS A 181 -19.38 -21.52 3.95
C LYS A 181 -20.37 -20.62 3.21
N ARG A 182 -20.08 -19.32 3.10
CA ARG A 182 -20.93 -18.37 2.38
C ARG A 182 -20.89 -18.60 0.86
N ALA A 183 -19.73 -18.95 0.31
CA ALA A 183 -19.59 -19.26 -1.10
C ALA A 183 -20.37 -20.51 -1.50
N LEU A 184 -20.34 -21.57 -0.69
CA LEU A 184 -21.12 -22.78 -0.89
C LEU A 184 -22.63 -22.47 -0.85
N LYS A 185 -23.07 -21.66 0.12
CA LYS A 185 -24.48 -21.23 0.17
C LYS A 185 -24.90 -20.46 -1.07
N PHE A 186 -24.03 -19.57 -1.60
CA PHE A 186 -24.28 -18.84 -2.84
C PHE A 186 -24.31 -19.75 -4.07
N LEU A 187 -23.45 -20.77 -4.12
CA LEU A 187 -23.38 -21.72 -5.24
C LEU A 187 -24.48 -22.77 -5.23
N SER A 188 -25.00 -23.14 -4.03
CA SER A 188 -26.10 -24.10 -3.87
C SER A 188 -27.50 -23.49 -4.05
N SER A 189 -27.61 -22.15 -4.04
CA SER A 189 -28.88 -21.44 -4.24
C SER A 189 -29.17 -21.13 -5.72
N ARG A 190 -28.45 -21.80 -6.62
CA ARG A 190 -28.65 -21.78 -8.07
C ARG A 190 -28.77 -23.19 -8.62
#